data_b19b9ea5a40b9f8d465ae68fe2336083
#
_entry.id   b19b9ea5a40b9f8d465ae68fe2336083
#
_cell.length_a   1.000
_cell.length_b   1.000
_cell.length_c   1.000
_cell.angle_alpha   90.00
_cell.angle_beta   90.00
_cell.angle_gamma   90.00
#
_symmetry.space_group_name_H-M   'P 1'
#
loop_
_entity.id
_entity.type
_entity.pdbx_description
1 polymer ?
#
loop_
_entity_poly.entity_id
_entity_poly.type
_entity_poly.pdbx_seq_one_letter_code
_entity_poly.pdbx_strand_id
1 'polypeptide(L)'
;MIQMKLYRYSTVEDDIGFLQEAYNYDDENDCISDKLSDDIWKLTAIFEDQLQAPDVRIPEGTKFYFTEKGNRKFHKAIKALCDFLSENEIADLDCKVIDMPDEGVIYQDTYQVAIYNKGSTTIPQGSRAQVSSKWEASRKRR
;
A
#
# COMPACT_ATOMS: atom_id res chain seq x y z
N MET A 1 0.52 -26.70 -13.21
CA MET A 1 1.30 -25.47 -13.00
C MET A 1 0.76 -24.72 -11.80
N ILE A 2 1.64 -24.27 -10.93
CA ILE A 2 1.21 -23.55 -9.71
C ILE A 2 1.03 -22.09 -10.03
N GLN A 3 -0.17 -21.60 -9.74
CA GLN A 3 -0.49 -20.20 -9.94
C GLN A 3 0.05 -19.39 -8.76
N MET A 4 0.79 -18.31 -9.06
CA MET A 4 1.27 -17.42 -8.02
C MET A 4 0.09 -16.64 -7.43
N LYS A 5 0.03 -16.57 -6.12
CA LYS A 5 -0.99 -15.77 -5.42
C LYS A 5 -0.42 -14.43 -5.03
N LEU A 6 -1.25 -13.42 -5.10
CA LEU A 6 -0.90 -12.05 -4.72
C LEU A 6 -1.85 -11.58 -3.63
N TYR A 7 -1.31 -10.81 -2.70
CA TYR A 7 -2.02 -10.38 -1.49
C TYR A 7 -2.04 -8.86 -1.40
N ARG A 8 -3.22 -8.30 -1.22
CA ARG A 8 -3.39 -6.86 -1.08
C ARG A 8 -4.18 -6.55 0.18
N TYR A 9 -3.65 -5.67 0.99
CA TYR A 9 -4.31 -5.17 2.19
C TYR A 9 -4.78 -3.75 1.91
N SER A 10 -6.07 -3.53 1.97
CA SER A 10 -6.64 -2.25 1.55
C SER A 10 -7.89 -1.94 2.37
N THR A 11 -8.28 -0.66 2.36
CA THR A 11 -9.45 -0.22 3.10
C THR A 11 -10.71 -0.84 2.51
N VAL A 12 -11.64 -1.19 3.40
CA VAL A 12 -12.88 -1.83 3.00
C VAL A 12 -13.70 -0.91 2.10
N GLU A 13 -13.75 0.38 2.42
CA GLU A 13 -14.61 1.32 1.71
C GLU A 13 -14.02 1.78 0.38
N ASP A 14 -12.75 2.17 0.36
CA ASP A 14 -12.17 2.89 -0.77
C ASP A 14 -11.09 2.10 -1.51
N ASP A 15 -10.78 0.90 -1.04
CA ASP A 15 -9.72 0.08 -1.63
C ASP A 15 -8.37 0.79 -1.70
N ILE A 16 -8.09 1.61 -0.68
CA ILE A 16 -6.79 2.28 -0.56
C ILE A 16 -5.82 1.35 0.16
N GLY A 17 -4.64 1.18 -0.39
CA GLY A 17 -3.63 0.33 0.23
C GLY A 17 -3.31 0.76 1.65
N PHE A 18 -3.01 -0.20 2.51
CA PHE A 18 -2.83 0.06 3.94
C PHE A 18 -1.69 1.04 4.23
N LEU A 19 -0.60 0.96 3.48
CA LEU A 19 0.51 1.91 3.65
C LEU A 19 0.10 3.32 3.26
N GLN A 20 -0.60 3.43 2.14
CA GLN A 20 -1.04 4.73 1.67
C GLN A 20 -2.06 5.35 2.62
N GLU A 21 -2.92 4.52 3.18
CA GLU A 21 -3.89 5.01 4.18
C GLU A 21 -3.17 5.60 5.40
N ALA A 22 -2.13 4.92 5.88
CA ALA A 22 -1.34 5.42 7.01
C ALA A 22 -0.70 6.76 6.70
N TYR A 23 -0.09 6.89 5.51
CA TYR A 23 0.53 8.14 5.10
C TYR A 23 -0.50 9.24 4.90
N ASN A 24 -1.64 8.91 4.32
CA ASN A 24 -2.71 9.89 4.13
C ASN A 24 -3.20 10.43 5.47
N TYR A 25 -3.39 9.55 6.43
CA TYR A 25 -3.88 9.96 7.74
C TYR A 25 -2.89 10.92 8.41
N ASP A 26 -1.60 10.58 8.37
CA ASP A 26 -0.56 11.42 8.95
C ASP A 26 -0.48 12.79 8.25
N ASP A 27 -0.55 12.79 6.92
CA ASP A 27 -0.44 14.03 6.14
C ASP A 27 -1.66 14.92 6.21
N GLU A 28 -2.85 14.34 6.33
CA GLU A 28 -4.11 15.08 6.22
C GLU A 28 -4.66 15.54 7.57
N ASN A 29 -4.10 15.08 8.66
CA ASN A 29 -4.60 15.42 9.99
C ASN A 29 -3.61 16.30 10.73
N ASP A 30 -3.75 17.61 10.56
CA ASP A 30 -2.88 18.58 11.23
C ASP A 30 -2.96 18.51 12.74
N CYS A 31 -4.08 17.99 13.25
CA CYS A 31 -4.28 17.88 14.70
C CYS A 31 -3.95 16.52 15.27
N ILE A 32 -3.28 15.67 14.47
CA ILE A 32 -2.87 14.36 14.95
C ILE A 32 -1.87 14.53 16.09
N SER A 33 -2.00 13.70 17.11
CA SER A 33 -1.05 13.75 18.22
C SER A 33 0.33 13.31 17.80
N ASP A 34 1.35 13.82 18.46
CA ASP A 34 2.73 13.43 18.19
C ASP A 34 2.92 11.92 18.35
N LYS A 35 2.21 11.34 19.33
CA LYS A 35 2.30 9.90 19.56
C LYS A 35 1.77 9.09 18.38
N LEU A 36 0.62 9.48 17.84
CA LEU A 36 0.07 8.77 16.68
C LEU A 36 0.96 8.91 15.46
N SER A 37 1.47 10.10 15.23
CA SER A 37 2.40 10.32 14.11
C SER A 37 3.66 9.48 14.27
N ASP A 38 4.23 9.45 15.47
CA ASP A 38 5.40 8.64 15.78
C ASP A 38 5.13 7.16 15.56
N ASP A 39 3.97 6.68 15.99
CA ASP A 39 3.61 5.28 15.82
C ASP A 39 3.51 4.92 14.34
N ILE A 40 2.93 5.80 13.54
CA ILE A 40 2.84 5.59 12.09
C ILE A 40 4.24 5.51 11.50
N TRP A 41 5.14 6.41 11.89
CA TRP A 41 6.51 6.39 11.39
C TRP A 41 7.22 5.08 11.74
N LYS A 42 7.05 4.60 12.96
CA LYS A 42 7.67 3.36 13.41
C LYS A 42 7.10 2.16 12.67
N LEU A 43 5.79 2.12 12.51
CA LEU A 43 5.13 0.97 11.87
C LEU A 43 5.38 0.92 10.37
N THR A 44 5.65 2.03 9.72
CA THR A 44 5.92 2.06 8.28
C THR A 44 7.40 1.93 7.94
N ALA A 45 8.28 2.10 8.92
CA ALA A 45 9.73 2.14 8.67
C ALA A 45 10.26 0.89 7.99
N ILE A 46 9.80 -0.29 8.38
CA ILE A 46 10.30 -1.53 7.80
C ILE A 46 9.99 -1.61 6.30
N PHE A 47 8.83 -1.09 5.90
CA PHE A 47 8.45 -1.09 4.49
C PHE A 47 9.32 -0.13 3.68
N GLU A 48 9.62 1.02 4.25
CA GLU A 48 10.48 1.98 3.57
C GLU A 48 11.93 1.50 3.46
N ASP A 49 12.38 0.76 4.46
CA ASP A 49 13.75 0.25 4.47
C ASP A 49 13.92 -0.98 3.60
N GLN A 50 12.95 -1.86 3.58
CA GLN A 50 13.11 -3.19 3.00
C GLN A 50 12.24 -3.47 1.78
N LEU A 51 11.26 -2.64 1.50
CA LEU A 51 10.40 -2.79 0.33
C LEU A 51 10.81 -1.73 -0.69
N GLN A 52 11.33 -2.17 -1.82
CA GLN A 52 11.86 -1.25 -2.82
C GLN A 52 10.75 -0.46 -3.50
N ALA A 53 10.93 0.86 -3.60
CA ALA A 53 10.02 1.68 -4.40
C ALA A 53 10.29 1.39 -5.88
N PRO A 54 9.24 1.25 -6.70
CA PRO A 54 9.45 1.04 -8.13
C PRO A 54 10.24 2.17 -8.76
N ASP A 55 11.11 1.82 -9.69
CA ASP A 55 11.90 2.80 -10.45
C ASP A 55 11.24 3.16 -11.76
N VAL A 56 9.99 2.77 -11.95
CA VAL A 56 9.20 3.08 -13.14
C VAL A 56 8.09 4.02 -12.76
N ARG A 57 7.57 4.72 -13.77
CA ARG A 57 6.43 5.60 -13.54
C ARG A 57 5.19 4.78 -13.18
N ILE A 58 4.50 5.19 -12.12
CA ILE A 58 3.29 4.51 -11.65
C ILE A 58 2.06 5.28 -12.09
N PRO A 59 1.26 4.73 -13.02
CA PRO A 59 0.03 5.41 -13.45
C PRO A 59 -1.03 5.45 -12.35
N GLU A 60 -1.95 6.38 -12.48
CA GLU A 60 -3.15 6.40 -11.66
C GLU A 60 -3.89 5.08 -11.74
N GLY A 61 -4.39 4.61 -10.60
CA GLY A 61 -5.18 3.37 -10.59
C GLY A 61 -4.34 2.11 -10.43
N THR A 62 -3.03 2.25 -10.31
CA THR A 62 -2.15 1.10 -10.06
C THR A 62 -2.40 0.55 -8.66
N LYS A 63 -2.48 -0.77 -8.56
CA LYS A 63 -2.63 -1.45 -7.28
C LYS A 63 -1.40 -2.27 -6.98
N PHE A 64 -0.94 -2.19 -5.74
CA PHE A 64 0.24 -2.94 -5.29
C PHE A 64 -0.19 -4.15 -4.50
N TYR A 65 0.46 -5.28 -4.77
CA TYR A 65 0.21 -6.55 -4.11
C TYR A 65 1.52 -7.09 -3.56
N PHE A 66 1.45 -7.85 -2.47
CA PHE A 66 2.59 -8.62 -2.01
C PHE A 66 2.60 -9.98 -2.71
N THR A 67 3.78 -10.47 -3.04
CA THR A 67 3.95 -11.86 -3.43
C THR A 67 3.80 -12.73 -2.18
N GLU A 68 3.74 -14.05 -2.33
CA GLU A 68 3.73 -14.92 -1.15
C GLU A 68 4.97 -14.70 -0.28
N LYS A 69 6.12 -14.51 -0.92
CA LYS A 69 7.36 -14.25 -0.20
C LYS A 69 7.30 -12.94 0.55
N GLY A 70 6.77 -11.90 -0.09
CA GLY A 70 6.58 -10.60 0.55
C GLY A 70 5.59 -10.67 1.69
N ASN A 71 4.49 -11.36 1.47
CA ASN A 71 3.48 -11.52 2.51
C ASN A 71 4.04 -12.21 3.75
N ARG A 72 4.86 -13.25 3.56
CA ARG A 72 5.51 -13.92 4.69
C ARG A 72 6.57 -13.07 5.35
N LYS A 73 7.39 -12.40 4.56
CA LYS A 73 8.45 -11.57 5.12
C LYS A 73 7.92 -10.44 5.98
N PHE A 74 6.86 -9.80 5.51
CA PHE A 74 6.32 -8.61 6.17
C PHE A 74 5.08 -8.89 7.01
N HIS A 75 4.73 -10.17 7.22
CA HIS A 75 3.47 -10.54 7.87
C HIS A 75 3.24 -9.83 9.20
N LYS A 76 4.25 -9.84 10.07
CA LYS A 76 4.10 -9.21 11.38
C LYS A 76 3.94 -7.69 11.27
N ALA A 77 4.69 -7.09 10.36
CA ALA A 77 4.61 -5.64 10.15
C ALA A 77 3.28 -5.24 9.52
N ILE A 78 2.79 -6.06 8.57
CA ILE A 78 1.48 -5.82 7.95
C ILE A 78 0.39 -5.87 9.02
N LYS A 79 0.41 -6.93 9.83
CA LYS A 79 -0.59 -7.10 10.88
C LYS A 79 -0.53 -5.95 11.89
N ALA A 80 0.66 -5.56 12.30
CA ALA A 80 0.82 -4.49 13.27
C ALA A 80 0.24 -3.17 12.75
N LEU A 81 0.52 -2.83 11.50
CA LEU A 81 0.00 -1.60 10.93
C LEU A 81 -1.51 -1.67 10.70
N CYS A 82 -2.01 -2.77 10.19
CA CYS A 82 -3.45 -2.92 9.98
C CYS A 82 -4.22 -2.87 11.31
N ASP A 83 -3.70 -3.54 12.35
CA ASP A 83 -4.31 -3.50 13.68
C ASP A 83 -4.29 -2.08 14.23
N PHE A 84 -3.19 -1.37 14.06
CA PHE A 84 -3.08 0.02 14.51
C PHE A 84 -4.14 0.90 13.85
N LEU A 85 -4.30 0.77 12.55
CA LEU A 85 -5.30 1.58 11.82
C LEU A 85 -6.71 1.27 12.28
N SER A 86 -7.01 0.00 12.52
CA SER A 86 -8.34 -0.40 12.99
C SER A 86 -8.59 0.01 14.43
N GLU A 87 -7.61 -0.20 15.31
CA GLU A 87 -7.75 0.11 16.73
C GLU A 87 -7.88 1.60 17.01
N ASN A 88 -7.31 2.42 16.16
CA ASN A 88 -7.41 3.87 16.30
C ASN A 88 -8.54 4.45 15.46
N GLU A 89 -9.40 3.59 14.94
CA GLU A 89 -10.57 3.99 14.15
C GLU A 89 -10.22 4.83 12.92
N ILE A 90 -9.06 4.57 12.35
CA ILE A 90 -8.60 5.25 11.14
C ILE A 90 -9.19 4.58 9.91
N ALA A 91 -9.11 3.26 9.85
CA ALA A 91 -9.63 2.50 8.72
C ALA A 91 -9.75 1.03 9.07
N ASP A 92 -10.71 0.36 8.45
CA ASP A 92 -10.80 -1.09 8.49
C ASP A 92 -10.17 -1.65 7.22
N LEU A 93 -9.34 -2.65 7.39
CA LEU A 93 -8.57 -3.23 6.30
C LEU A 93 -9.07 -4.63 5.97
N ASP A 94 -8.93 -4.99 4.71
CA ASP A 94 -9.32 -6.29 4.20
C ASP A 94 -8.17 -6.86 3.38
N CYS A 95 -8.01 -8.17 3.41
CA CYS A 95 -6.98 -8.84 2.61
C CYS A 95 -7.63 -9.44 1.38
N LYS A 96 -7.20 -8.99 0.21
CA LYS A 96 -7.66 -9.52 -1.06
C LYS A 96 -6.57 -10.40 -1.64
N VAL A 97 -6.96 -11.58 -2.07
CA VAL A 97 -6.04 -12.54 -2.69
C VAL A 97 -6.47 -12.78 -4.12
N ILE A 98 -5.56 -12.61 -5.04
CA ILE A 98 -5.82 -12.87 -6.45
C ILE A 98 -4.75 -13.77 -7.02
N ASP A 99 -5.02 -14.36 -8.16
CA ASP A 99 -4.01 -15.06 -8.93
C ASP A 99 -3.21 -14.06 -9.74
N MET A 100 -1.93 -14.35 -9.96
CA MET A 100 -1.08 -13.50 -10.79
C MET A 100 -1.71 -13.36 -12.17
N PRO A 101 -2.01 -12.13 -12.62
CA PRO A 101 -2.64 -11.96 -13.93
C PRO A 101 -1.63 -12.11 -15.05
N ASP A 102 -2.16 -12.37 -16.25
CA ASP A 102 -1.34 -12.48 -17.47
C ASP A 102 -0.94 -11.11 -18.00
N GLU A 103 -1.72 -10.08 -17.67
CA GLU A 103 -1.54 -8.74 -18.19
C GLU A 103 -1.61 -7.72 -17.07
N GLY A 104 -1.07 -6.54 -17.33
CA GLY A 104 -1.20 -5.42 -16.42
C GLY A 104 -0.09 -5.27 -15.41
N VAL A 105 0.84 -6.22 -15.34
CA VAL A 105 1.98 -6.10 -14.43
C VAL A 105 2.96 -5.09 -14.99
N ILE A 106 3.15 -3.99 -14.27
CA ILE A 106 4.06 -2.92 -14.70
C ILE A 106 5.33 -2.88 -13.88
N TYR A 107 5.35 -3.57 -12.76
CA TYR A 107 6.54 -3.68 -11.92
C TYR A 107 6.43 -4.94 -11.09
N GLN A 108 7.55 -5.61 -10.88
CA GLN A 108 7.60 -6.81 -10.06
C GLN A 108 8.98 -6.95 -9.46
N ASP A 109 9.04 -7.29 -8.18
CA ASP A 109 10.29 -7.71 -7.54
C ASP A 109 9.98 -8.92 -6.65
N THR A 110 10.93 -9.30 -5.80
CA THR A 110 10.78 -10.50 -4.97
C THR A 110 9.58 -10.42 -4.03
N TYR A 111 9.23 -9.23 -3.58
CA TYR A 111 8.25 -9.05 -2.51
C TYR A 111 6.95 -8.40 -2.97
N GLN A 112 6.93 -7.74 -4.11
CA GLN A 112 5.75 -7.01 -4.52
C GLN A 112 5.54 -6.99 -6.03
N VAL A 113 4.29 -6.76 -6.41
CA VAL A 113 3.87 -6.66 -7.81
C VAL A 113 2.94 -5.45 -7.91
N ALA A 114 3.18 -4.61 -8.92
CA ALA A 114 2.30 -3.49 -9.21
C ALA A 114 1.51 -3.80 -10.48
N ILE A 115 0.20 -3.67 -10.38
CA ILE A 115 -0.71 -4.01 -11.48
C ILE A 115 -1.51 -2.78 -11.87
N TYR A 116 -1.51 -2.49 -13.16
CA TYR A 116 -2.30 -1.42 -13.73
C TYR A 116 -3.18 -1.98 -14.83
N ASN A 117 -4.49 -1.83 -14.67
CA ASN A 117 -5.47 -2.26 -15.67
C ASN A 117 -6.05 -1.04 -16.36
N LYS A 118 -5.62 -0.83 -17.58
CA LYS A 118 -6.04 0.33 -18.35
C LYS A 118 -7.54 0.38 -18.57
N GLY A 119 -8.22 -0.78 -18.57
CA GLY A 119 -9.66 -0.82 -18.74
C GLY A 119 -10.46 -0.49 -17.48
N SER A 120 -9.84 -0.35 -16.33
CA SER A 120 -10.52 -0.02 -15.07
C SER A 120 -10.61 1.49 -14.93
N THR A 121 -11.56 2.08 -15.62
CA THR A 121 -11.56 3.52 -15.79
C THR A 121 -12.58 4.27 -14.94
N THR A 122 -13.30 3.57 -14.08
CA THR A 122 -14.33 4.22 -13.27
C THR A 122 -13.78 4.90 -12.04
N ILE A 123 -12.52 4.86 -11.85
CA ILE A 123 -11.87 5.36 -10.64
C ILE A 123 -11.65 6.85 -10.74
N PRO A 124 -12.00 7.61 -9.70
CA PRO A 124 -11.70 9.04 -9.67
C PRO A 124 -10.21 9.27 -9.82
N GLN A 125 -9.86 10.14 -10.72
CA GLN A 125 -8.49 10.20 -11.20
C GLN A 125 -7.54 10.93 -10.28
N GLY A 126 -7.92 12.10 -9.85
CA GLY A 126 -7.02 12.94 -9.11
C GLY A 126 -6.46 12.29 -7.84
N SER A 127 -7.32 11.58 -7.11
CA SER A 127 -6.89 10.99 -5.86
C SER A 127 -5.85 9.90 -6.07
N ARG A 128 -5.94 9.16 -7.17
CA ARG A 128 -4.99 8.08 -7.45
C ARG A 128 -3.62 8.59 -7.77
N ALA A 129 -3.53 9.64 -8.55
CA ALA A 129 -2.25 10.26 -8.83
C ALA A 129 -1.62 10.80 -7.56
N GLN A 130 -2.43 11.39 -6.69
CA GLN A 130 -1.95 11.90 -5.41
C GLN A 130 -1.43 10.81 -4.51
N VAL A 131 -2.07 9.63 -4.53
CA VAL A 131 -1.62 8.49 -3.73
C VAL A 131 -0.18 8.13 -4.09
N SER A 132 0.11 7.98 -5.36
CA SER A 132 1.47 7.65 -5.80
C SER A 132 2.46 8.75 -5.44
N SER A 133 2.07 10.00 -5.61
CA SER A 133 2.92 11.13 -5.28
C SER A 133 3.22 11.20 -3.79
N LYS A 134 2.22 10.92 -2.96
CA LYS A 134 2.41 10.94 -1.51
C LYS A 134 3.40 9.87 -1.06
N TRP A 135 3.34 8.72 -1.66
CA TRP A 135 4.29 7.65 -1.36
C TRP A 135 5.71 8.12 -1.58
N GLU A 136 5.98 8.71 -2.72
CA GLU A 136 7.31 9.22 -3.05
C GLU A 136 7.72 10.37 -2.14
N ALA A 137 6.82 11.28 -1.86
CA ALA A 137 7.08 12.41 -0.98
C ALA A 137 7.43 11.94 0.44
N SER A 138 6.71 10.95 0.95
CA SER A 138 6.98 10.40 2.26
C SER A 138 8.38 9.81 2.35
N ARG A 139 8.79 9.11 1.32
CA ARG A 139 10.14 8.55 1.27
C ARG A 139 11.20 9.64 1.23
N LYS A 140 10.94 10.71 0.50
CA LYS A 140 11.89 11.80 0.39
C LYS A 140 12.08 12.58 1.67
N ARG A 141 11.04 12.65 2.49
CA ARG A 141 11.13 13.36 3.76
C ARG A 141 12.04 12.66 4.76
N ARG A 142 12.35 11.44 4.52
CA ARG A 142 13.28 10.70 5.35
C ARG A 142 14.68 10.79 4.82
#